data_2cb44d7d386c886fa4dff54c227a31af
#
_entry.id   2cb44d7d386c886fa4dff54c227a31af
#
_cell.length_a   1.000
_cell.length_b   1.000
_cell.length_c   1.000
_cell.angle_alpha   90.00
_cell.angle_beta   90.00
_cell.angle_gamma   90.00
#
_symmetry.space_group_name_H-M   'P 1'
#
loop_
_entity.id
_entity.type
_entity.pdbx_description
1 polymer ?
#
loop_
_entity_poly.entity_id
_entity_poly.type
_entity_poly.pdbx_seq_one_letter_code
_entity_poly.pdbx_strand_id
1 'polypeptide(L)'
;MTLLLQPQLYPVAYVVFQVIFGCGPENLIYEKRKEWTPGQGEQSMTFAMCIGDAEKLEAHEPGVQKTIVAVVQPTEPATQTSHVRDMMKNLNAAAHWQHIALRTPDLLAFHKHALERGMNFITPILKDEEDNLIQCFSGEWFFPGMQPSGMFFEFLQRNPTEAHLKAMEGQNRELWFRDETFLGLYGEKEREYQSGKVTPFISFEVFEKIQKEIGSKKLWEISEADISRMEDMMIDMAKPKSAAR
;
A
#
# COMPACT_ATOMS: atom_id res chain seq x y z
N MET A 1 7.19 1.43 -5.34
CA MET A 1 7.58 0.76 -4.06
C MET A 1 7.86 1.83 -3.03
N THR A 2 7.48 1.62 -1.78
CA THR A 2 7.73 2.58 -0.70
C THR A 2 8.65 1.99 0.36
N LEU A 3 9.74 2.69 0.61
CA LEU A 3 10.78 2.35 1.57
C LEU A 3 10.70 3.29 2.77
N LEU A 4 10.49 2.75 3.96
CA LEU A 4 10.57 3.48 5.22
C LEU A 4 12.02 3.50 5.71
N LEU A 5 12.49 4.63 6.18
CA LEU A 5 13.82 4.80 6.74
C LEU A 5 13.80 5.52 8.08
N GLN A 6 14.72 5.13 8.96
CA GLN A 6 15.07 5.97 10.11
C GLN A 6 15.60 7.33 9.63
N PRO A 7 15.32 8.43 10.35
CA PRO A 7 15.69 9.79 9.92
C PRO A 7 17.16 9.96 9.56
N GLN A 8 18.05 9.23 10.23
CA GLN A 8 19.49 9.30 9.95
C GLN A 8 19.86 8.72 8.57
N LEU A 9 19.06 7.78 8.05
CA LEU A 9 19.30 7.16 6.75
C LEU A 9 18.62 7.92 5.59
N TYR A 10 17.65 8.76 5.88
CA TYR A 10 16.87 9.45 4.85
C TYR A 10 17.72 10.33 3.93
N PRO A 11 18.55 11.28 4.43
CA PRO A 11 19.44 12.05 3.57
C PRO A 11 20.54 11.19 2.94
N VAL A 12 20.97 10.12 3.61
CA VAL A 12 21.96 9.17 3.05
C VAL A 12 21.37 8.45 1.84
N ALA A 13 20.11 8.01 1.91
CA ALA A 13 19.44 7.36 0.78
C ALA A 13 19.34 8.30 -0.43
N TYR A 14 19.05 9.58 -0.22
CA TYR A 14 19.02 10.56 -1.29
C TYR A 14 20.36 10.66 -2.03
N VAL A 15 21.45 10.74 -1.29
CA VAL A 15 22.81 10.79 -1.87
C VAL A 15 23.18 9.46 -2.56
N VAL A 16 22.87 8.34 -1.91
CA VAL A 16 23.16 7.00 -2.47
C VAL A 16 22.43 6.79 -3.80
N PHE A 17 21.16 7.22 -3.90
CA PHE A 17 20.39 7.07 -5.13
C PHE A 17 21.03 7.87 -6.28
N GLN A 18 21.51 9.08 -6.00
CA GLN A 18 22.21 9.87 -7.00
C GLN A 18 23.56 9.26 -7.40
N VAL A 19 24.37 8.87 -6.44
CA VAL A 19 25.75 8.42 -6.69
C VAL A 19 25.80 6.98 -7.23
N ILE A 20 25.04 6.07 -6.65
CA ILE A 20 25.11 4.64 -6.97
C ILE A 20 24.19 4.29 -8.15
N PHE A 21 22.97 4.83 -8.19
CA PHE A 21 22.02 4.54 -9.24
C PHE A 21 22.03 5.57 -10.38
N GLY A 22 22.88 6.59 -10.30
CA GLY A 22 22.99 7.63 -11.32
C GLY A 22 21.73 8.49 -11.46
N CYS A 23 20.93 8.59 -10.39
CA CYS A 23 19.74 9.42 -10.41
C CYS A 23 20.13 10.90 -10.31
N GLY A 24 19.84 11.69 -11.36
CA GLY A 24 20.00 13.13 -11.32
C GLY A 24 18.77 13.86 -10.74
N PRO A 25 18.79 15.20 -10.70
CA PRO A 25 17.63 16.00 -10.31
C PRO A 25 16.38 15.70 -11.15
N GLU A 26 16.53 15.35 -12.42
CA GLU A 26 15.49 14.94 -13.36
C GLU A 26 14.79 13.64 -12.99
N ASN A 27 15.42 12.80 -12.17
CA ASN A 27 14.83 11.57 -11.66
C ASN A 27 13.92 11.79 -10.45
N LEU A 28 13.98 12.98 -9.83
CA LEU A 28 13.13 13.32 -8.69
C LEU A 28 11.70 13.57 -9.17
N ILE A 29 10.79 12.66 -8.83
CA ILE A 29 9.38 12.75 -9.20
C ILE A 29 8.64 13.77 -8.33
N TYR A 30 8.83 13.68 -7.01
CA TYR A 30 8.29 14.62 -6.03
C TYR A 30 9.06 14.59 -4.73
N GLU A 31 8.90 15.67 -3.97
CA GLU A 31 9.24 15.76 -2.55
C GLU A 31 8.05 16.36 -1.82
N LYS A 32 7.62 15.73 -0.71
CA LYS A 32 6.58 16.29 0.17
C LYS A 32 7.20 16.76 1.47
N ARG A 33 6.86 17.99 1.83
CA ARG A 33 7.32 18.66 3.05
C ARG A 33 6.13 18.98 3.94
N LYS A 34 6.39 19.03 5.23
CA LYS A 34 5.40 19.46 6.21
C LYS A 34 6.04 20.27 7.32
N GLU A 35 5.36 21.34 7.71
CA GLU A 35 5.65 22.09 8.93
C GLU A 35 4.70 21.58 10.02
N TRP A 36 5.26 20.94 11.05
CA TRP A 36 4.50 20.39 12.17
C TRP A 36 4.25 21.42 13.27
N THR A 37 5.21 22.34 13.47
CA THR A 37 5.15 23.38 14.46
C THR A 37 5.39 24.71 13.75
N PRO A 38 4.42 25.64 13.73
CA PRO A 38 4.56 26.93 13.07
C PRO A 38 5.85 27.67 13.46
N GLY A 39 6.60 28.14 12.47
CA GLY A 39 7.84 28.88 12.66
C GLY A 39 9.11 28.04 12.83
N GLN A 40 9.00 26.71 12.82
CA GLN A 40 10.16 25.81 12.85
C GLN A 40 10.65 25.36 11.46
N GLY A 41 9.92 25.75 10.42
CA GLY A 41 10.23 25.39 9.06
C GLY A 41 9.71 24.01 8.64
N GLU A 42 9.66 23.80 7.35
CA GLU A 42 9.22 22.54 6.74
C GLU A 42 10.29 21.47 6.83
N GLN A 43 9.85 20.24 7.03
CA GLN A 43 10.69 19.05 6.98
C GLN A 43 10.25 18.14 5.83
N SER A 44 11.22 17.60 5.10
CA SER A 44 10.95 16.60 4.07
C SER A 44 10.46 15.30 4.68
N MET A 45 9.24 14.89 4.35
CA MET A 45 8.62 13.65 4.82
C MET A 45 8.88 12.49 3.87
N THR A 46 8.85 12.78 2.58
CA THR A 46 9.03 11.78 1.53
C THR A 46 9.60 12.43 0.28
N PHE A 47 10.46 11.68 -0.38
CA PHE A 47 10.82 11.94 -1.77
C PHE A 47 10.59 10.69 -2.61
N ALA A 48 10.33 10.83 -3.90
CA ALA A 48 10.25 9.72 -4.83
C ALA A 48 11.19 9.93 -6.00
N MET A 49 11.96 8.90 -6.32
CA MET A 49 12.88 8.90 -7.46
C MET A 49 12.52 7.79 -8.45
N CYS A 50 12.64 8.12 -9.73
CA CYS A 50 12.65 7.15 -10.81
C CYS A 50 14.05 6.56 -10.95
N ILE A 51 14.19 5.27 -10.72
CA ILE A 51 15.47 4.58 -10.90
C ILE A 51 15.64 4.22 -12.37
N GLY A 52 16.78 4.58 -12.94
CA GLY A 52 17.15 4.35 -14.31
C GLY A 52 17.48 5.64 -15.07
N ASP A 53 17.83 5.50 -16.33
CA ASP A 53 18.11 6.61 -17.25
C ASP A 53 16.80 7.36 -17.56
N ALA A 54 16.71 8.61 -17.12
CA ALA A 54 15.49 9.40 -17.25
C ALA A 54 15.12 9.67 -18.72
N GLU A 55 16.12 9.94 -19.59
CA GLU A 55 15.88 10.21 -21.01
C GLU A 55 15.29 8.97 -21.71
N LYS A 56 15.87 7.78 -21.46
CA LYS A 56 15.35 6.52 -22.02
C LYS A 56 13.98 6.17 -21.52
N LEU A 57 13.71 6.47 -20.25
CA LEU A 57 12.40 6.26 -19.64
C LEU A 57 11.34 7.18 -20.23
N GLU A 58 11.70 8.43 -20.54
CA GLU A 58 10.81 9.39 -21.20
C GLU A 58 10.55 9.01 -22.66
N ALA A 59 11.60 8.55 -23.36
CA ALA A 59 11.50 8.06 -24.74
C ALA A 59 10.65 6.79 -24.91
N HIS A 60 10.24 6.14 -23.79
CA HIS A 60 9.49 4.88 -23.77
C HIS A 60 10.19 3.78 -24.58
N GLU A 61 11.51 3.69 -24.49
CA GLU A 61 12.26 2.67 -25.20
C GLU A 61 11.76 1.26 -24.84
N PRO A 62 11.62 0.36 -25.84
CA PRO A 62 11.18 -1.01 -25.60
C PRO A 62 12.08 -1.73 -24.58
N GLY A 63 11.47 -2.37 -23.58
CA GLY A 63 12.19 -3.11 -22.53
C GLY A 63 12.66 -2.27 -21.35
N VAL A 64 12.56 -0.95 -21.41
CA VAL A 64 12.85 -0.06 -20.26
C VAL A 64 11.58 0.16 -19.45
N GLN A 65 11.62 -0.19 -18.18
CA GLN A 65 10.49 -0.02 -17.26
C GLN A 65 10.82 0.99 -16.17
N LYS A 66 9.87 1.88 -15.88
CA LYS A 66 9.98 2.80 -14.75
C LYS A 66 9.89 2.04 -13.43
N THR A 67 10.92 2.19 -12.62
CA THR A 67 10.89 1.77 -11.21
C THR A 67 10.93 3.01 -10.34
N ILE A 68 9.82 3.31 -9.67
CA ILE A 68 9.73 4.45 -8.76
C ILE A 68 9.89 3.93 -7.33
N VAL A 69 10.82 4.53 -6.60
CA VAL A 69 11.02 4.30 -5.17
C VAL A 69 10.66 5.58 -4.42
N ALA A 70 9.60 5.52 -3.64
CA ALA A 70 9.28 6.53 -2.66
C ALA A 70 9.99 6.20 -1.34
N VAL A 71 10.65 7.17 -0.76
CA VAL A 71 11.37 7.04 0.52
C VAL A 71 10.67 7.91 1.54
N VAL A 72 10.32 7.33 2.67
CA VAL A 72 9.53 7.99 3.72
C VAL A 72 10.27 7.92 5.05
N GLN A 73 10.26 9.00 5.81
CA GLN A 73 10.76 9.06 7.19
C GLN A 73 9.70 9.61 8.14
N PRO A 74 9.75 9.27 9.43
CA PRO A 74 8.94 9.93 10.45
C PRO A 74 9.49 11.34 10.71
N THR A 75 8.68 12.36 10.50
CA THR A 75 9.04 13.78 10.73
C THR A 75 8.25 14.45 11.86
N GLU A 76 7.23 13.76 12.38
CA GLU A 76 6.45 14.23 13.50
C GLU A 76 7.36 14.46 14.74
N PRO A 77 7.10 15.49 15.55
CA PRO A 77 7.75 15.65 16.83
C PRO A 77 7.67 14.36 17.67
N ALA A 78 8.70 14.09 18.48
CA ALA A 78 8.76 12.87 19.30
C ALA A 78 7.58 12.73 20.29
N THR A 79 6.89 13.82 20.57
CA THR A 79 5.69 13.87 21.43
C THR A 79 4.40 13.52 20.69
N GLN A 80 4.45 13.41 19.37
CA GLN A 80 3.32 13.04 18.54
C GLN A 80 3.45 11.59 18.07
N THR A 81 2.32 10.97 17.78
CA THR A 81 2.27 9.63 17.19
C THR A 81 2.85 9.63 15.78
N SER A 82 3.44 8.53 15.39
CA SER A 82 3.95 8.29 14.04
C SER A 82 3.94 6.80 13.76
N HIS A 83 3.01 6.35 12.93
CA HIS A 83 2.94 4.94 12.56
C HIS A 83 4.24 4.46 11.89
N VAL A 84 4.95 5.34 11.16
CA VAL A 84 6.25 5.01 10.57
C VAL A 84 7.29 4.73 11.66
N ARG A 85 7.35 5.60 12.68
CA ARG A 85 8.27 5.42 13.82
C ARG A 85 7.94 4.16 14.61
N ASP A 86 6.65 3.96 14.90
CA ASP A 86 6.19 2.81 15.68
C ASP A 86 6.42 1.50 14.93
N MET A 87 6.14 1.47 13.63
CA MET A 87 6.43 0.31 12.78
C MET A 87 7.92 -0.03 12.78
N MET A 88 8.80 0.95 12.51
CA MET A 88 10.25 0.75 12.51
C MET A 88 10.77 0.26 13.87
N LYS A 89 10.22 0.78 14.96
CA LYS A 89 10.55 0.35 16.32
C LYS A 89 10.08 -1.08 16.60
N ASN A 90 8.84 -1.40 16.25
CA ASN A 90 8.27 -2.74 16.47
C ASN A 90 9.01 -3.82 15.69
N LEU A 91 9.45 -3.49 14.48
CA LEU A 91 10.23 -4.39 13.62
C LEU A 91 11.72 -4.40 13.99
N ASN A 92 12.16 -3.52 14.89
CA ASN A 92 13.59 -3.29 15.20
C ASN A 92 14.42 -3.09 13.92
N ALA A 93 13.92 -2.29 12.99
CA ALA A 93 14.49 -2.12 11.67
C ALA A 93 14.97 -0.67 11.44
N ALA A 94 16.08 -0.52 10.73
CA ALA A 94 16.58 0.77 10.26
C ALA A 94 15.94 1.18 8.92
N ALA A 95 15.52 0.18 8.14
CA ALA A 95 14.82 0.32 6.86
C ALA A 95 13.80 -0.81 6.70
N HIS A 96 12.68 -0.53 6.05
CA HIS A 96 11.65 -1.53 5.78
C HIS A 96 10.82 -1.18 4.54
N TRP A 97 10.56 -2.17 3.68
CA TRP A 97 9.62 -2.01 2.59
C TRP A 97 8.19 -2.00 3.11
N GLN A 98 7.47 -0.89 2.90
CA GLN A 98 6.10 -0.74 3.38
C GLN A 98 5.09 -1.32 2.39
N HIS A 99 5.15 -0.89 1.14
CA HIS A 99 4.23 -1.43 0.13
C HIS A 99 4.86 -1.53 -1.26
N ILE A 100 4.25 -2.40 -2.05
CA ILE A 100 4.54 -2.56 -3.46
C ILE A 100 3.28 -2.14 -4.23
N ALA A 101 3.46 -1.19 -5.14
CA ALA A 101 2.39 -0.73 -6.01
C ALA A 101 2.26 -1.64 -7.24
N LEU A 102 1.09 -2.18 -7.45
CA LEU A 102 0.72 -3.04 -8.56
C LEU A 102 -0.27 -2.31 -9.47
N ARG A 103 0.09 -2.15 -10.74
CA ARG A 103 -0.77 -1.52 -11.72
C ARG A 103 -1.77 -2.51 -12.29
N THR A 104 -3.03 -2.10 -12.38
CA THR A 104 -4.10 -2.84 -13.05
C THR A 104 -4.75 -1.96 -14.14
N PRO A 105 -5.23 -2.54 -15.25
CA PRO A 105 -5.99 -1.80 -16.26
C PRO A 105 -7.41 -1.46 -15.82
N ASP A 106 -7.98 -2.20 -14.87
CA ASP A 106 -9.32 -1.97 -14.31
C ASP A 106 -9.30 -2.21 -12.80
N LEU A 107 -9.16 -1.13 -12.03
CA LEU A 107 -9.10 -1.20 -10.58
C LEU A 107 -10.44 -1.57 -9.96
N LEU A 108 -11.56 -1.13 -10.54
CA LEU A 108 -12.88 -1.38 -9.99
C LEU A 108 -13.23 -2.86 -10.09
N ALA A 109 -12.99 -3.47 -11.25
CA ALA A 109 -13.18 -4.91 -11.44
C ALA A 109 -12.26 -5.72 -10.53
N PHE A 110 -10.98 -5.34 -10.41
CA PHE A 110 -10.03 -6.00 -9.50
C PHE A 110 -10.47 -5.87 -8.05
N HIS A 111 -10.83 -4.68 -7.59
CA HIS A 111 -11.26 -4.43 -6.21
C HIS A 111 -12.48 -5.28 -5.84
N LYS A 112 -13.49 -5.31 -6.74
CA LYS A 112 -14.67 -6.16 -6.56
C LYS A 112 -14.29 -7.64 -6.47
N HIS A 113 -13.47 -8.13 -7.42
CA HIS A 113 -12.99 -9.51 -7.45
C HIS A 113 -12.26 -9.90 -6.15
N ALA A 114 -11.40 -9.02 -5.64
CA ALA A 114 -10.64 -9.25 -4.43
C ALA A 114 -11.51 -9.26 -3.16
N LEU A 115 -12.46 -8.31 -3.06
CA LEU A 115 -13.44 -8.27 -1.97
C LEU A 115 -14.31 -9.53 -1.92
N GLU A 116 -14.82 -9.98 -3.06
CA GLU A 116 -15.65 -11.20 -3.17
C GLU A 116 -14.88 -12.46 -2.72
N ARG A 117 -13.54 -12.41 -2.67
CA ARG A 117 -12.66 -13.50 -2.21
C ARG A 117 -12.06 -13.26 -0.82
N GLY A 118 -12.60 -12.27 -0.10
CA GLY A 118 -12.25 -12.04 1.30
C GLY A 118 -10.96 -11.27 1.54
N MET A 119 -10.42 -10.60 0.52
CA MET A 119 -9.32 -9.68 0.70
C MET A 119 -9.80 -8.44 1.47
N ASN A 120 -9.03 -8.02 2.47
CA ASN A 120 -9.31 -6.80 3.22
C ASN A 120 -8.59 -5.61 2.60
N PHE A 121 -9.28 -4.47 2.57
CA PHE A 121 -8.71 -3.18 2.21
C PHE A 121 -8.74 -2.23 3.41
N ILE A 122 -7.69 -1.44 3.57
CA ILE A 122 -7.58 -0.44 4.64
C ILE A 122 -8.15 0.91 4.24
N THR A 123 -8.32 1.12 2.92
CA THR A 123 -8.96 2.31 2.37
C THR A 123 -10.02 1.92 1.34
N PRO A 124 -11.03 2.77 1.11
CA PRO A 124 -11.84 2.69 -0.11
C PRO A 124 -10.95 2.99 -1.33
N ILE A 125 -11.54 3.01 -2.52
CA ILE A 125 -10.83 3.47 -3.70
C ILE A 125 -10.69 4.99 -3.61
N LEU A 126 -9.46 5.47 -3.61
CA LEU A 126 -9.09 6.88 -3.54
C LEU A 126 -8.73 7.37 -4.93
N LYS A 127 -8.93 8.66 -5.20
CA LYS A 127 -8.49 9.34 -6.40
C LYS A 127 -7.49 10.45 -6.05
N ASP A 128 -6.59 10.77 -6.97
CA ASP A 128 -5.75 11.96 -6.83
C ASP A 128 -6.52 13.24 -7.20
N GLU A 129 -5.94 14.40 -6.87
CA GLU A 129 -6.57 15.70 -7.07
C GLU A 129 -6.88 16.02 -8.55
N GLU A 130 -6.09 15.43 -9.47
CA GLU A 130 -6.20 15.69 -10.91
C GLU A 130 -7.01 14.60 -11.65
N ASP A 131 -7.61 13.64 -10.93
CA ASP A 131 -8.35 12.50 -11.49
C ASP A 131 -7.50 11.60 -12.43
N ASN A 132 -6.17 11.68 -12.34
CA ASN A 132 -5.23 10.92 -13.17
C ASN A 132 -4.91 9.54 -12.60
N LEU A 133 -5.29 9.29 -11.35
CA LEU A 133 -4.98 8.07 -10.62
C LEU A 133 -6.15 7.70 -9.70
N ILE A 134 -6.52 6.43 -9.74
CA ILE A 134 -7.32 5.80 -8.69
C ILE A 134 -6.52 4.67 -8.04
N GLN A 135 -6.66 4.49 -6.73
CA GLN A 135 -5.88 3.52 -5.97
C GLN A 135 -6.61 3.02 -4.72
N CYS A 136 -6.24 1.84 -4.25
CA CYS A 136 -6.65 1.30 -2.96
C CYS A 136 -5.51 0.49 -2.34
N PHE A 137 -5.60 0.25 -1.03
CA PHE A 137 -4.52 -0.38 -0.27
C PHE A 137 -5.06 -1.59 0.48
N SER A 138 -4.34 -2.71 0.37
CA SER A 138 -4.70 -3.94 1.07
C SER A 138 -4.39 -3.87 2.57
N GLY A 139 -4.96 -4.78 3.34
CA GLY A 139 -4.46 -5.11 4.66
C GLY A 139 -3.02 -5.62 4.63
N GLU A 140 -2.38 -5.70 5.79
CA GLU A 140 -1.00 -6.16 5.92
C GLU A 140 -0.88 -7.68 5.90
N TRP A 141 0.29 -8.16 5.45
CA TRP A 141 0.64 -9.58 5.48
C TRP A 141 1.13 -9.99 6.87
N PHE A 142 0.29 -10.65 7.63
CA PHE A 142 0.66 -11.32 8.89
C PHE A 142 -0.38 -12.37 9.27
N PHE A 143 -0.06 -13.24 10.22
CA PHE A 143 -0.96 -14.33 10.64
C PHE A 143 -1.34 -14.20 12.12
N PRO A 144 -2.33 -14.99 12.57
CA PRO A 144 -2.75 -15.02 13.97
C PRO A 144 -1.57 -15.21 14.93
N GLY A 145 -1.51 -14.39 15.98
CA GLY A 145 -0.46 -14.46 16.99
C GLY A 145 0.89 -13.85 16.59
N MET A 146 1.02 -13.33 15.37
CA MET A 146 2.21 -12.61 14.92
C MET A 146 2.02 -11.10 15.00
N GLN A 147 3.12 -10.38 15.09
CA GLN A 147 3.10 -8.92 14.94
C GLN A 147 2.79 -8.55 13.48
N PRO A 148 2.06 -7.44 13.23
CA PRO A 148 1.89 -6.91 11.91
C PRO A 148 3.24 -6.71 11.21
N SER A 149 3.28 -7.08 9.92
CA SER A 149 4.54 -7.04 9.15
C SER A 149 4.92 -5.65 8.68
N GLY A 150 3.98 -4.71 8.70
CA GLY A 150 4.14 -3.39 8.08
C GLY A 150 4.09 -3.41 6.56
N MET A 151 3.94 -4.58 5.93
CA MET A 151 3.94 -4.72 4.48
C MET A 151 2.53 -4.97 3.93
N PHE A 152 2.15 -4.22 2.89
CA PHE A 152 0.88 -4.37 2.17
C PHE A 152 1.05 -4.05 0.67
N PHE A 153 -0.03 -4.18 -0.10
CA PHE A 153 -0.05 -3.81 -1.51
C PHE A 153 -0.87 -2.56 -1.74
N GLU A 154 -0.37 -1.73 -2.65
CA GLU A 154 -1.14 -0.69 -3.32
C GLU A 154 -1.60 -1.24 -4.67
N PHE A 155 -2.86 -1.08 -5.02
CA PHE A 155 -3.38 -1.37 -6.36
C PHE A 155 -3.80 -0.06 -6.98
N LEU A 156 -3.36 0.20 -8.21
CA LEU A 156 -3.61 1.47 -8.86
C LEU A 156 -3.97 1.32 -10.34
N GLN A 157 -4.79 2.25 -10.81
CA GLN A 157 -5.07 2.48 -12.22
C GLN A 157 -4.77 3.92 -12.57
N ARG A 158 -3.97 4.13 -13.63
CA ARG A 158 -3.67 5.46 -14.17
C ARG A 158 -4.64 5.81 -15.28
N ASN A 159 -4.94 7.10 -15.40
CA ASN A 159 -5.84 7.68 -16.41
C ASN A 159 -7.19 6.95 -16.44
N PRO A 160 -7.93 6.90 -15.31
CA PRO A 160 -9.26 6.32 -15.28
C PRO A 160 -10.18 7.13 -16.21
N THR A 161 -11.13 6.45 -16.87
CA THR A 161 -12.13 7.12 -17.66
C THR A 161 -13.17 7.81 -16.77
N GLU A 162 -13.93 8.77 -17.30
CA GLU A 162 -15.07 9.38 -16.58
C GLU A 162 -16.07 8.33 -16.07
N ALA A 163 -16.27 7.24 -16.84
CA ALA A 163 -17.12 6.14 -16.41
C ALA A 163 -16.56 5.42 -15.18
N HIS A 164 -15.24 5.21 -15.10
CA HIS A 164 -14.58 4.66 -13.92
C HIS A 164 -14.73 5.58 -12.69
N LEU A 165 -14.51 6.88 -12.85
CA LEU A 165 -14.65 7.87 -11.77
C LEU A 165 -16.09 7.90 -11.22
N LYS A 166 -17.08 7.94 -12.11
CA LYS A 166 -18.48 7.92 -11.73
C LYS A 166 -18.90 6.60 -11.03
N ALA A 167 -18.40 5.47 -11.50
CA ALA A 167 -18.66 4.17 -10.88
C ALA A 167 -18.01 4.08 -9.48
N MET A 168 -16.79 4.60 -9.34
CA MET A 168 -16.09 4.70 -8.04
C MET A 168 -16.88 5.54 -7.03
N GLU A 169 -17.39 6.69 -7.43
CA GLU A 169 -18.23 7.53 -6.57
C GLU A 169 -19.48 6.77 -6.09
N GLY A 170 -20.06 5.94 -6.94
CA GLY A 170 -21.18 5.07 -6.59
C GLY A 170 -20.80 4.01 -5.55
N GLN A 171 -19.63 3.40 -5.67
CA GLN A 171 -19.11 2.40 -4.73
C GLN A 171 -18.71 3.02 -3.39
N ASN A 172 -18.16 4.23 -3.42
CA ASN A 172 -17.67 4.94 -2.23
C ASN A 172 -18.77 5.69 -1.47
N ARG A 173 -20.02 5.75 -1.96
CA ARG A 173 -21.12 6.51 -1.30
C ARG A 173 -21.40 6.05 0.12
N GLU A 174 -21.11 4.82 0.45
CA GLU A 174 -21.26 4.28 1.81
C GLU A 174 -20.03 4.50 2.69
N LEU A 175 -18.92 4.95 2.11
CA LEU A 175 -17.62 5.10 2.77
C LEU A 175 -17.16 6.56 2.60
N TRP A 176 -17.52 7.41 3.54
CA TRP A 176 -17.12 8.82 3.57
C TRP A 176 -15.60 8.95 3.67
N PHE A 177 -14.92 9.18 2.53
CA PHE A 177 -13.54 9.62 2.50
C PHE A 177 -13.42 10.99 1.89
N ARG A 178 -12.90 11.93 2.67
CA ARG A 178 -12.49 13.26 2.22
C ARG A 178 -11.01 13.25 1.93
N ASP A 179 -10.70 13.68 0.71
CA ASP A 179 -9.46 14.31 0.27
C ASP A 179 -8.12 13.78 0.79
N GLU A 180 -7.19 13.60 -0.17
CA GLU A 180 -5.76 13.37 -0.04
C GLU A 180 -5.34 11.90 0.02
N THR A 181 -5.03 11.35 -1.16
CA THR A 181 -4.60 9.96 -1.36
C THR A 181 -3.46 9.52 -0.43
N PHE A 182 -2.44 10.36 -0.25
CA PHE A 182 -1.33 10.07 0.64
C PHE A 182 -1.70 10.27 2.12
N LEU A 183 -2.35 11.37 2.44
CA LEU A 183 -2.74 11.67 3.83
C LEU A 183 -3.89 10.77 4.30
N GLY A 184 -4.74 10.32 3.38
CA GLY A 184 -5.79 9.34 3.67
C GLY A 184 -5.21 8.01 4.15
N LEU A 185 -4.28 7.42 3.38
CA LEU A 185 -3.57 6.21 3.79
C LEU A 185 -2.79 6.41 5.09
N TYR A 186 -2.04 7.53 5.20
CA TYR A 186 -1.25 7.84 6.37
C TYR A 186 -2.11 7.92 7.63
N GLY A 187 -3.26 8.59 7.55
CA GLY A 187 -4.20 8.71 8.66
C GLY A 187 -4.84 7.38 9.06
N GLU A 188 -5.17 6.50 8.09
CA GLU A 188 -5.70 5.17 8.41
C GLU A 188 -4.65 4.30 9.08
N LYS A 189 -3.44 4.26 8.56
CA LYS A 189 -2.35 3.51 9.20
C LYS A 189 -2.05 4.01 10.60
N GLU A 190 -2.07 5.32 10.82
CA GLU A 190 -1.90 5.92 12.14
C GLU A 190 -3.00 5.43 13.11
N ARG A 191 -4.26 5.42 12.69
CA ARG A 191 -5.39 4.93 13.50
C ARG A 191 -5.28 3.43 13.81
N GLU A 192 -4.89 2.61 12.84
CA GLU A 192 -4.68 1.17 13.04
C GLU A 192 -3.61 0.92 14.11
N TYR A 193 -2.46 1.57 13.99
CA TYR A 193 -1.35 1.37 14.92
C TYR A 193 -1.65 1.92 16.32
N GLN A 194 -2.32 3.08 16.42
CA GLN A 194 -2.76 3.64 17.71
C GLN A 194 -3.78 2.74 18.42
N SER A 195 -4.71 2.16 17.67
CA SER A 195 -5.73 1.28 18.22
C SER A 195 -5.22 -0.14 18.51
N GLY A 196 -4.05 -0.51 18.00
CA GLY A 196 -3.52 -1.87 18.02
C GLY A 196 -4.34 -2.86 17.17
N LYS A 197 -5.18 -2.36 16.26
CA LYS A 197 -6.06 -3.16 15.40
C LYS A 197 -5.66 -3.01 13.95
N VAL A 198 -4.54 -3.62 13.58
CA VAL A 198 -4.06 -3.62 12.20
C VAL A 198 -4.87 -4.62 11.38
N THR A 199 -5.35 -4.18 10.22
CA THR A 199 -6.12 -5.00 9.28
C THR A 199 -5.21 -6.02 8.58
N PRO A 200 -5.47 -7.34 8.70
CA PRO A 200 -4.71 -8.35 7.96
C PRO A 200 -5.14 -8.40 6.49
N PHE A 201 -4.27 -8.91 5.62
CA PHE A 201 -4.53 -9.06 4.18
C PHE A 201 -5.80 -9.86 3.88
N ILE A 202 -5.98 -10.98 4.58
CA ILE A 202 -7.22 -11.77 4.63
C ILE A 202 -7.58 -12.00 6.09
N SER A 203 -8.86 -12.28 6.38
CA SER A 203 -9.27 -12.55 7.75
C SER A 203 -8.55 -13.78 8.31
N PHE A 204 -8.28 -13.78 9.62
CA PHE A 204 -7.62 -14.92 10.27
C PHE A 204 -8.43 -16.21 10.14
N GLU A 205 -9.76 -16.11 10.13
CA GLU A 205 -10.63 -17.28 9.92
C GLU A 205 -10.43 -17.90 8.53
N VAL A 206 -10.30 -17.08 7.48
CA VAL A 206 -9.97 -17.56 6.12
C VAL A 206 -8.58 -18.17 6.09
N PHE A 207 -7.59 -17.50 6.68
CA PHE A 207 -6.22 -18.00 6.76
C PHE A 207 -6.16 -19.38 7.42
N GLU A 208 -6.78 -19.56 8.59
CA GLU A 208 -6.78 -20.82 9.33
C GLU A 208 -7.43 -21.95 8.53
N LYS A 209 -8.51 -21.68 7.80
CA LYS A 209 -9.15 -22.68 6.94
C LYS A 209 -8.27 -23.09 5.78
N ILE A 210 -7.64 -22.12 5.08
CA ILE A 210 -6.69 -22.41 4.01
C ILE A 210 -5.54 -23.25 4.56
N GLN A 211 -4.95 -22.85 5.69
CA GLN A 211 -3.85 -23.55 6.30
C GLN A 211 -4.22 -24.99 6.69
N LYS A 212 -5.42 -25.21 7.21
CA LYS A 212 -5.92 -26.55 7.56
C LYS A 212 -6.04 -27.46 6.35
N GLU A 213 -6.50 -26.93 5.22
CA GLU A 213 -6.78 -27.72 4.02
C GLU A 213 -5.53 -28.01 3.18
N ILE A 214 -4.60 -27.06 3.09
CA ILE A 214 -3.44 -27.16 2.21
C ILE A 214 -2.08 -27.00 2.92
N GLY A 215 -2.03 -26.58 4.19
CA GLY A 215 -0.79 -26.22 4.87
C GLY A 215 0.21 -27.37 5.06
N SER A 216 -0.23 -28.63 4.95
CA SER A 216 0.65 -29.79 4.99
C SER A 216 1.16 -30.23 3.61
N LYS A 217 0.61 -29.67 2.52
CA LYS A 217 1.01 -29.99 1.15
C LYS A 217 2.27 -29.22 0.76
N LYS A 218 3.14 -29.84 -0.03
CA LYS A 218 4.20 -29.13 -0.73
C LYS A 218 3.59 -28.36 -1.89
N LEU A 219 4.23 -27.28 -2.31
CA LEU A 219 3.69 -26.41 -3.35
C LEU A 219 3.28 -27.15 -4.64
N TRP A 220 4.11 -28.13 -5.06
CA TRP A 220 3.83 -28.93 -6.26
C TRP A 220 2.78 -30.03 -6.08
N GLU A 221 2.26 -30.22 -4.87
CA GLU A 221 1.16 -31.16 -4.56
C GLU A 221 -0.19 -30.44 -4.52
N ILE A 222 -0.20 -29.09 -4.60
CA ILE A 222 -1.42 -28.29 -4.69
C ILE A 222 -1.93 -28.35 -6.10
N SER A 223 -3.09 -28.99 -6.29
CA SER A 223 -3.74 -29.15 -7.58
C SER A 223 -4.66 -27.99 -7.92
N GLU A 224 -5.05 -27.86 -9.19
CA GLU A 224 -6.08 -26.91 -9.62
C GLU A 224 -7.43 -27.14 -8.90
N ALA A 225 -7.75 -28.39 -8.60
CA ALA A 225 -8.95 -28.73 -7.82
C ALA A 225 -8.86 -28.22 -6.37
N ASP A 226 -7.67 -28.21 -5.78
CA ASP A 226 -7.46 -27.58 -4.46
C ASP A 226 -7.67 -26.08 -4.55
N ILE A 227 -7.13 -25.42 -5.56
CA ILE A 227 -7.29 -23.97 -5.75
C ILE A 227 -8.77 -23.62 -5.93
N SER A 228 -9.50 -24.31 -6.82
CA SER A 228 -10.93 -24.07 -7.03
C SER A 228 -11.75 -24.24 -5.75
N ARG A 229 -11.46 -25.30 -4.98
CA ARG A 229 -12.15 -25.54 -3.69
C ARG A 229 -11.85 -24.44 -2.68
N MET A 230 -10.60 -23.93 -2.62
CA MET A 230 -10.25 -22.82 -1.74
C MET A 230 -10.91 -21.53 -2.20
N GLU A 231 -10.99 -21.27 -3.50
CA GLU A 231 -11.69 -20.11 -4.04
C GLU A 231 -13.17 -20.11 -3.64
N ASP A 232 -13.88 -21.22 -3.84
CA ASP A 232 -15.29 -21.37 -3.45
C ASP A 232 -15.48 -21.12 -1.94
N MET A 233 -14.59 -21.68 -1.11
CA MET A 233 -14.62 -21.46 0.34
C MET A 233 -14.41 -19.98 0.69
N MET A 234 -13.44 -19.31 0.06
CA MET A 234 -13.15 -17.90 0.31
C MET A 234 -14.34 -17.03 -0.08
N ILE A 235 -14.95 -17.28 -1.24
CA ILE A 235 -16.15 -16.58 -1.72
C ILE A 235 -17.31 -16.77 -0.74
N ASP A 236 -17.54 -17.99 -0.26
CA ASP A 236 -18.61 -18.26 0.71
C ASP A 236 -18.39 -17.55 2.04
N MET A 237 -17.15 -17.46 2.49
CA MET A 237 -16.78 -16.77 3.73
C MET A 237 -16.84 -15.25 3.62
N ALA A 238 -16.61 -14.69 2.43
CA ALA A 238 -16.68 -13.25 2.17
C ALA A 238 -18.12 -12.73 2.09
N LYS A 239 -19.11 -13.61 1.88
CA LYS A 239 -20.52 -13.22 1.86
C LYS A 239 -20.94 -12.62 3.20
N PRO A 240 -21.70 -11.49 3.22
CA PRO A 240 -22.24 -10.96 4.46
C PRO A 240 -23.04 -12.07 5.19
N LYS A 241 -22.66 -12.35 6.42
CA LYS A 241 -23.48 -13.24 7.25
C LYS A 241 -24.85 -12.59 7.34
N SER A 242 -25.87 -13.18 6.70
CA SER A 242 -27.25 -12.71 6.83
C SER A 242 -27.52 -12.56 8.33
N ALA A 243 -27.88 -11.33 8.74
CA ALA A 243 -28.28 -11.10 10.12
C ALA A 243 -29.36 -12.12 10.45
N ALA A 244 -29.03 -13.06 11.33
CA ALA A 244 -30.01 -13.98 11.86
C ALA A 244 -31.12 -13.13 12.47
N ARG A 245 -32.30 -13.18 11.86
CA ARG A 245 -33.52 -12.54 12.33
C ARG A 245 -33.97 -13.19 13.65
#